data_a327122815468fe5aac2e3a2bcf94ffa
#
_entry.id   a327122815468fe5aac2e3a2bcf94ffa
#
_cell.length_a   1.000
_cell.length_b   1.000
_cell.length_c   1.000
_cell.angle_alpha   90.00
_cell.angle_beta   90.00
_cell.angle_gamma   90.00
#
_symmetry.space_group_name_H-M   'P 1'
#
loop_
_entity.id
_entity.type
_entity.pdbx_description
1 polymer ?
#
loop_
_entity_poly.entity_id
_entity_poly.type
_entity_poly.pdbx_seq_one_letter_code
_entity_poly.pdbx_strand_id
1 'polypeptide(L)'
;MKPVRWSKHAREEAERRGIPVGLVENVLASPEQVASGYGNTQVCQSRKEMGNKIYLIRVIVVESKEERIIVTVYRTTKVSKYWR
;
A
#
# COMPACT_ATOMS: atom_id res chain seq x y z
N MET A 1 3.21 13.72 12.91
CA MET A 1 3.11 12.58 11.98
C MET A 1 3.52 11.31 12.70
N LYS A 2 2.75 10.25 12.58
CA LYS A 2 3.05 8.98 13.23
C LYS A 2 4.18 8.25 12.51
N PRO A 3 5.07 7.59 13.24
CA PRO A 3 6.07 6.75 12.60
C PRO A 3 5.41 5.58 11.88
N VAL A 4 6.06 5.13 10.82
CA VAL A 4 5.59 4.00 10.01
C VAL A 4 6.52 2.83 10.24
N ARG A 5 5.93 1.69 10.58
CA ARG A 5 6.69 0.45 10.78
C ARG A 5 6.24 -0.58 9.75
N TRP A 6 7.21 -1.27 9.15
CA TRP A 6 6.95 -2.33 8.20
C TRP A 6 6.91 -3.67 8.94
N SER A 7 5.87 -4.45 8.68
CA SER A 7 5.89 -5.83 9.15
C SER A 7 6.89 -6.63 8.30
N LYS A 8 7.32 -7.75 8.82
CA LYS A 8 8.20 -8.65 8.08
C LYS A 8 7.52 -9.11 6.80
N HIS A 9 6.24 -9.48 6.89
CA HIS A 9 5.45 -9.91 5.74
C HIS A 9 5.39 -8.82 4.66
N ALA A 10 5.18 -7.57 5.06
CA ALA A 10 5.10 -6.47 4.09
C ALA A 10 6.42 -6.28 3.36
N ARG A 11 7.54 -6.38 4.07
CA ARG A 11 8.87 -6.28 3.44
C ARG A 11 9.10 -7.40 2.44
N GLU A 12 8.73 -8.62 2.83
CA GLU A 12 8.89 -9.78 1.96
C GLU A 12 8.00 -9.66 0.71
N GLU A 13 6.77 -9.19 0.88
CA GLU A 13 5.85 -9.03 -0.24
C GLU A 13 6.31 -7.93 -1.20
N ALA A 14 6.79 -6.81 -0.67
CA ALA A 14 7.29 -5.74 -1.52
C ALA A 14 8.48 -6.22 -2.35
N GLU A 15 9.40 -6.93 -1.72
CA GLU A 15 10.58 -7.46 -2.41
C GLU A 15 10.17 -8.49 -3.47
N ARG A 16 9.32 -9.44 -3.08
CA ARG A 16 8.88 -10.50 -3.98
C ARG A 16 8.15 -9.96 -5.21
N ARG A 17 7.38 -8.89 -5.02
CA ARG A 17 6.58 -8.30 -6.09
C ARG A 17 7.31 -7.17 -6.83
N GLY A 18 8.53 -6.88 -6.43
CA GLY A 18 9.32 -5.83 -7.08
C GLY A 18 8.75 -4.42 -6.87
N ILE A 19 8.19 -4.17 -5.70
CA ILE A 19 7.64 -2.85 -5.37
C ILE A 19 8.67 -2.09 -4.55
N PRO A 20 9.25 -0.99 -5.09
CA PRO A 20 10.27 -0.25 -4.33
C PRO A 20 9.71 0.35 -3.05
N VAL A 21 10.53 0.37 -2.01
CA VAL A 21 10.16 0.94 -0.71
C VAL A 21 9.71 2.39 -0.85
N GLY A 22 10.44 3.18 -1.63
CA GLY A 22 10.08 4.59 -1.84
C GLY A 22 8.71 4.77 -2.47
N LEU A 23 8.32 3.85 -3.34
CA LEU A 23 6.99 3.90 -3.96
C LEU A 23 5.90 3.61 -2.93
N VAL A 24 6.12 2.62 -2.06
CA VAL A 24 5.17 2.30 -0.99
C VAL A 24 5.03 3.49 -0.05
N GLU A 25 6.14 4.10 0.32
CA GLU A 25 6.12 5.27 1.20
C GLU A 25 5.38 6.44 0.56
N ASN A 26 5.56 6.63 -0.74
CA ASN A 26 4.87 7.68 -1.48
C ASN A 26 3.35 7.45 -1.48
N VAL A 27 2.91 6.22 -1.74
CA VAL A 27 1.49 5.86 -1.73
C VAL A 27 0.90 6.08 -0.34
N LEU A 28 1.65 5.72 0.70
CA LEU A 28 1.17 5.87 2.07
C LEU A 28 1.07 7.33 2.48
N ALA A 29 2.03 8.17 2.07
CA ALA A 29 2.05 9.57 2.42
C ALA A 29 0.99 10.37 1.67
N SER A 30 0.69 9.98 0.44
CA SER A 30 -0.19 10.76 -0.45
C SER A 30 -1.02 9.84 -1.33
N PRO A 31 -1.90 9.03 -0.73
CA PRO A 31 -2.71 8.09 -1.51
C PRO A 31 -3.76 8.81 -2.36
N GLU A 32 -4.02 8.27 -3.53
CA GLU A 32 -5.13 8.77 -4.34
C GLU A 32 -6.47 8.40 -3.72
N GLN A 33 -6.54 7.24 -3.08
CA GLN A 33 -7.75 6.78 -2.41
C GLN A 33 -7.40 6.05 -1.12
N VAL A 34 -8.28 6.17 -0.13
CA VAL A 34 -8.19 5.41 1.11
C VAL A 34 -9.52 4.68 1.27
N ALA A 35 -9.46 3.39 1.50
CA ALA A 35 -10.63 2.55 1.68
C ALA A 35 -10.50 1.72 2.95
N SER A 36 -11.63 1.26 3.47
CA SER A 36 -11.64 0.33 4.59
C SER A 36 -11.23 -1.06 4.12
N GLY A 37 -10.41 -1.74 4.91
CA GLY A 37 -10.03 -3.11 4.67
C GLY A 37 -10.72 -4.03 5.69
N TYR A 38 -10.21 -5.23 5.79
CA TYR A 38 -10.71 -6.20 6.78
C TYR A 38 -10.36 -5.75 8.20
N GLY A 39 -11.30 -5.93 9.12
CA GLY A 39 -11.09 -5.60 10.51
C GLY A 39 -10.79 -4.13 10.68
N ASN A 40 -9.71 -3.81 11.36
CA ASN A 40 -9.30 -2.44 11.62
C ASN A 40 -8.23 -1.95 10.63
N THR A 41 -8.12 -2.60 9.47
CA THR A 41 -7.15 -2.18 8.47
C THR A 41 -7.71 -1.10 7.55
N GLN A 42 -6.80 -0.33 6.96
CA GLN A 42 -7.12 0.62 5.90
C GLN A 42 -6.28 0.28 4.69
N VAL A 43 -6.81 0.58 3.51
CA VAL A 43 -6.08 0.38 2.26
C VAL A 43 -5.79 1.76 1.65
N CYS A 44 -4.52 2.10 1.55
CA CYS A 44 -4.07 3.29 0.85
C CYS A 44 -3.67 2.85 -0.55
N GLN A 45 -4.22 3.48 -1.57
CA GLN A 45 -3.97 3.02 -2.93
C GLN A 45 -3.77 4.18 -3.90
N SER A 46 -2.92 3.93 -4.89
CA SER A 46 -2.64 4.89 -5.96
C SER A 46 -2.31 4.13 -7.23
N ARG A 47 -2.69 4.74 -8.35
CA ARG A 47 -2.31 4.23 -9.66
C ARG A 47 -0.90 4.68 -9.97
N LYS A 48 -0.06 3.77 -10.47
CA LYS A 48 1.32 4.08 -10.85
C LYS A 48 1.67 3.38 -12.15
N GLU A 49 2.34 4.10 -13.02
CA GLU A 49 2.85 3.51 -14.24
C GLU A 49 4.18 2.85 -13.96
N MET A 50 4.31 1.58 -14.33
CA MET A 50 5.54 0.82 -14.17
C MET A 50 5.76 0.05 -15.47
N GLY A 51 6.87 0.38 -16.15
CA GLY A 51 7.07 -0.11 -17.51
C GLY A 51 6.02 0.46 -18.42
N ASN A 52 5.30 -0.37 -19.16
CA ASN A 52 4.27 0.07 -20.08
C ASN A 52 2.85 -0.17 -19.55
N LYS A 53 2.72 -0.41 -18.24
CA LYS A 53 1.43 -0.74 -17.65
C LYS A 53 1.11 0.15 -16.47
N ILE A 54 -0.20 0.37 -16.28
CA ILE A 54 -0.70 1.07 -15.10
C ILE A 54 -1.05 0.02 -14.06
N TYR A 55 -0.45 0.16 -12.88
CA TYR A 55 -0.72 -0.72 -11.74
C TYR A 55 -1.42 0.07 -10.64
N LEU A 56 -2.28 -0.60 -9.92
CA LEU A 56 -2.79 -0.09 -8.66
C LEU A 56 -1.90 -0.65 -7.55
N ILE A 57 -1.27 0.24 -6.80
CA ILE A 57 -0.45 -0.14 -5.65
C ILE A 57 -1.33 -0.02 -4.43
N ARG A 58 -1.48 -1.11 -3.70
CA ARG A 58 -2.34 -1.17 -2.52
C ARG A 58 -1.48 -1.46 -1.29
N VAL A 59 -1.52 -0.56 -0.33
CA VAL A 59 -0.76 -0.65 0.92
C VAL A 59 -1.76 -0.81 2.04
N ILE A 60 -1.75 -1.96 2.68
CA ILE A 60 -2.69 -2.28 3.76
C ILE A 60 -2.02 -1.96 5.08
N VAL A 61 -2.66 -1.11 5.89
CA VAL A 61 -2.09 -0.63 7.14
C VAL A 61 -3.06 -0.81 8.29
N VAL A 62 -2.50 -0.95 9.48
CA VAL A 62 -3.21 -0.84 10.75
C VAL A 62 -2.69 0.41 11.42
N GLU A 63 -3.61 1.24 11.89
CA GLU A 63 -3.23 2.49 12.55
C GLU A 63 -3.53 2.39 14.05
N SER A 64 -2.53 2.64 14.86
CA SER A 64 -2.68 2.75 16.31
C SER A 64 -2.51 4.21 16.72
N LYS A 65 -2.59 4.48 18.03
CA LYS A 65 -2.36 5.84 18.51
C LYS A 65 -0.94 6.32 18.27
N GLU A 66 0.01 5.39 18.26
CA GLU A 66 1.43 5.73 18.24
C GLU A 66 2.12 5.50 16.92
N GLU A 67 1.60 4.60 16.08
CA GLU A 67 2.27 4.24 14.84
C GLU A 67 1.30 3.73 13.80
N ARG A 68 1.78 3.69 12.57
CA ARG A 68 1.10 3.01 11.45
C ARG A 68 1.95 1.81 11.10
N ILE A 69 1.30 0.65 10.95
CA ILE A 69 2.01 -0.59 10.63
C ILE A 69 1.57 -1.04 9.24
N ILE A 70 2.52 -1.18 8.33
CA ILE A 70 2.25 -1.73 7.01
C ILE A 70 2.16 -3.24 7.16
N VAL A 71 0.97 -3.78 6.97
CA VAL A 71 0.69 -5.21 7.14
C VAL A 71 1.09 -5.98 5.89
N THR A 72 0.73 -5.45 4.74
CA THR A 72 1.08 -6.06 3.46
C THR A 72 0.99 -5.03 2.35
N VAL A 73 1.62 -5.33 1.22
CA VAL A 73 1.50 -4.51 0.03
C VAL A 73 1.40 -5.43 -1.19
N TYR A 74 0.68 -4.99 -2.21
CA TYR A 74 0.68 -5.69 -3.47
C TYR A 74 0.32 -4.73 -4.61
N ARG A 75 0.51 -5.20 -5.83
CA ARG A 75 0.14 -4.44 -7.03
C ARG A 75 -0.75 -5.30 -7.92
N THR A 76 -1.61 -4.65 -8.66
CA THR A 76 -2.51 -5.33 -9.59
C THR A 76 -2.76 -4.47 -10.81
N THR A 77 -2.98 -5.10 -11.95
CA THR A 77 -3.40 -4.39 -13.16
C THR A 77 -4.92 -4.22 -13.21
N LYS A 78 -5.64 -4.85 -12.29
CA LYS A 78 -7.11 -4.81 -12.24
C LYS A 78 -7.59 -3.57 -11.49
N VAL A 79 -7.23 -2.40 -12.02
CA VAL A 79 -7.52 -1.13 -11.35
C VAL A 79 -9.01 -0.96 -11.13
N SER A 80 -9.82 -1.20 -12.16
CA SER A 80 -11.26 -0.98 -12.08
C SER A 80 -11.96 -1.84 -11.04
N LYS A 81 -11.39 -2.99 -10.69
CA LYS A 81 -11.95 -3.88 -9.68
C LYS A 81 -11.93 -3.25 -8.28
N TYR A 82 -10.89 -2.46 -7.99
CA TYR A 82 -10.66 -1.91 -6.66
C TYR A 82 -10.85 -0.40 -6.59
N TRP A 83 -10.89 0.26 -7.72
CA TRP A 83 -11.03 1.72 -7.77
C TRP A 83 -12.45 2.12 -7.39
N ARG A 84 -12.56 3.10 -6.53
CA ARG A 84 -13.83 3.55 -5.97
C ARG A 84 -14.39 4.77 -6.68
#